data_4f0e2aed653f8a2dcb1f3498371ea3ef
#
_entry.id   4f0e2aed653f8a2dcb1f3498371ea3ef
#
_cell.length_a   1.000
_cell.length_b   1.000
_cell.length_c   1.000
_cell.angle_alpha   90.00
_cell.angle_beta   90.00
_cell.angle_gamma   90.00
#
_symmetry.space_group_name_H-M   'P 1'
#
loop_
_entity.id
_entity.type
_entity.pdbx_description
1 polymer ?
#
loop_
_entity_poly.entity_id
_entity_poly.type
_entity_poly.pdbx_seq_one_letter_code
_entity_poly.pdbx_strand_id
1 'polypeptide(L)'
;HTAYRRQRQMCIRDRYKSEINVVIESGNEVISALQMLPYPMSFCGKQVATSYISGACTHPDFRNRGVMRQLLSQAFARMLPNGIFFSTLIPANPWLFDYYARIGYAPVFQYSTKEIILPEFIPSKEIKVDIVSEYKEEVYSYLNKKLAERPCCIQHTTEDFEVIMADLAISNGILLVAKLNNEINGIAIVYKRDESVIINELLVETKDAEHSLLFHLKQHTGCNRMIQLLPPDKKRPQQALGMARIINAKEVLQLYAATFPEDEMQIEVSDKQLSVNNGYYYLCKGKCMYSTERLPGAHIQMNITELTNRILQPLNPYMSLMLN
;
A
#
# COMPACT_ATOMS: atom_id res chain seq x y z
N HIS A 1 -17.27 -19.43 -6.23
CA HIS A 1 -15.86 -18.97 -6.38
C HIS A 1 -15.55 -18.39 -7.78
N THR A 2 -16.05 -18.96 -8.89
CA THR A 2 -15.69 -18.51 -10.25
C THR A 2 -16.41 -17.22 -10.68
N ALA A 3 -17.68 -17.04 -10.30
CA ALA A 3 -18.45 -15.82 -10.60
C ALA A 3 -17.93 -14.62 -9.83
N TYR A 4 -17.58 -14.80 -8.56
CA TYR A 4 -16.97 -13.81 -7.71
C TYR A 4 -15.61 -13.31 -8.24
N ARG A 5 -14.73 -14.23 -8.65
CA ARG A 5 -13.45 -13.86 -9.30
C ARG A 5 -13.66 -13.09 -10.61
N ARG A 6 -14.64 -13.46 -11.42
CA ARG A 6 -14.96 -12.77 -12.68
C ARG A 6 -15.50 -11.36 -12.45
N GLN A 7 -16.36 -11.17 -11.45
CA GLN A 7 -16.98 -9.88 -11.14
C GLN A 7 -15.94 -8.92 -10.50
N ARG A 8 -15.10 -9.42 -9.60
CA ARG A 8 -13.96 -8.68 -9.05
C ARG A 8 -12.96 -8.29 -10.15
N GLN A 9 -12.67 -9.17 -11.10
CA GLN A 9 -11.86 -8.85 -12.28
C GLN A 9 -12.53 -7.81 -13.20
N MET A 10 -13.86 -7.74 -13.29
CA MET A 10 -14.55 -6.70 -14.04
C MET A 10 -14.41 -5.32 -13.38
N CYS A 11 -14.62 -5.20 -12.07
CA CYS A 11 -14.41 -3.93 -11.34
C CYS A 11 -12.97 -3.43 -11.48
N ILE A 12 -11.99 -4.33 -11.51
CA ILE A 12 -10.59 -3.99 -11.79
C ILE A 12 -10.41 -3.58 -13.26
N ARG A 13 -11.11 -4.20 -14.22
CA ARG A 13 -11.00 -3.90 -15.65
C ARG A 13 -11.43 -2.48 -16.03
N ASP A 14 -12.40 -1.90 -15.34
CA ASP A 14 -12.88 -0.54 -15.64
C ASP A 14 -11.84 0.54 -15.32
N ARG A 15 -10.78 0.20 -14.57
CA ARG A 15 -9.61 1.06 -14.33
C ARG A 15 -8.54 0.99 -15.41
N TYR A 16 -8.68 0.11 -16.39
CA TYR A 16 -7.66 -0.10 -17.43
C TYR A 16 -7.59 1.06 -18.42
N LYS A 17 -6.70 1.99 -18.17
CA LYS A 17 -6.23 2.96 -19.18
C LYS A 17 -5.03 2.35 -19.90
N SER A 18 -4.96 2.49 -21.21
CA SER A 18 -3.83 1.97 -22.04
C SER A 18 -2.46 2.47 -21.56
N GLU A 19 -2.43 3.65 -20.96
CA GLU A 19 -1.23 4.32 -20.47
C GLU A 19 -0.56 3.64 -19.28
N ILE A 20 -1.32 2.86 -18.49
CA ILE A 20 -0.81 2.14 -17.33
C ILE A 20 -0.35 0.71 -17.63
N ASN A 21 -0.61 0.22 -18.83
CA ASN A 21 -0.21 -1.12 -19.24
C ASN A 21 1.20 -1.10 -19.83
N VAL A 22 1.99 -2.11 -19.49
CA VAL A 22 3.28 -2.40 -20.11
C VAL A 22 3.26 -3.85 -20.58
N VAL A 23 3.64 -4.07 -21.83
CA VAL A 23 3.66 -5.40 -22.45
C VAL A 23 4.98 -5.65 -23.16
N ILE A 24 5.35 -6.91 -23.26
CA ILE A 24 6.37 -7.39 -24.19
C ILE A 24 5.70 -8.29 -25.20
N GLU A 25 5.96 -8.04 -26.47
CA GLU A 25 5.46 -8.84 -27.59
C GLU A 25 6.58 -9.64 -28.24
N SER A 26 6.24 -10.81 -28.76
CA SER A 26 7.10 -11.63 -29.60
C SER A 26 6.32 -12.01 -30.86
N GLY A 27 6.72 -11.46 -32.01
CA GLY A 27 5.89 -11.51 -33.21
C GLY A 27 4.58 -10.71 -32.99
N ASN A 28 3.44 -11.37 -33.15
CA ASN A 28 2.11 -10.75 -32.95
C ASN A 28 1.44 -11.18 -31.63
N GLU A 29 2.20 -11.75 -30.69
CA GLU A 29 1.64 -12.26 -29.44
C GLU A 29 2.22 -11.52 -28.24
N VAL A 30 1.35 -11.14 -27.29
CA VAL A 30 1.77 -10.59 -26.00
C VAL A 30 2.26 -11.74 -25.13
N ILE A 31 3.56 -11.74 -24.83
CA ILE A 31 4.22 -12.79 -24.05
C ILE A 31 4.38 -12.45 -22.57
N SER A 32 4.30 -11.16 -22.22
CA SER A 32 4.33 -10.70 -20.82
C SER A 32 3.61 -9.37 -20.69
N ALA A 33 2.89 -9.19 -19.58
CA ALA A 33 2.12 -8.00 -19.30
C ALA A 33 2.16 -7.66 -17.81
N LEU A 34 2.03 -6.39 -17.49
CA LEU A 34 1.77 -5.86 -16.15
C LEU A 34 1.03 -4.53 -16.24
N GLN A 35 0.52 -4.08 -15.11
CA GLN A 35 -0.12 -2.78 -14.95
C GLN A 35 0.56 -1.96 -13.90
N MET A 36 0.63 -0.65 -14.13
CA MET A 36 1.18 0.36 -13.24
C MET A 36 0.04 1.22 -12.69
N LEU A 37 -0.66 0.73 -11.65
CA LEU A 37 -1.77 1.46 -11.03
C LEU A 37 -1.25 2.61 -10.17
N PRO A 38 -1.71 3.85 -10.39
CA PRO A 38 -1.29 4.98 -9.57
C PRO A 38 -1.95 4.90 -8.20
N TYR A 39 -1.16 5.04 -7.15
CA TYR A 39 -1.64 5.24 -5.79
C TYR A 39 -0.85 6.38 -5.14
N PRO A 40 -1.51 7.31 -4.44
CA PRO A 40 -0.81 8.25 -3.57
C PRO A 40 -0.31 7.53 -2.30
N MET A 41 0.76 8.04 -1.71
CA MET A 41 1.30 7.53 -0.45
C MET A 41 1.75 8.69 0.44
N SER A 42 1.41 8.67 1.73
CA SER A 42 2.05 9.58 2.69
C SER A 42 3.50 9.15 2.90
N PHE A 43 4.42 10.10 2.79
CA PHE A 43 5.84 9.88 3.04
C PHE A 43 6.50 11.18 3.48
N CYS A 44 7.17 11.17 4.62
CA CYS A 44 7.88 12.34 5.14
C CYS A 44 6.99 13.60 5.18
N GLY A 45 5.76 13.47 5.68
CA GLY A 45 4.80 14.57 5.82
C GLY A 45 4.23 15.12 4.50
N LYS A 46 4.51 14.47 3.37
CA LYS A 46 3.96 14.82 2.06
C LYS A 46 3.22 13.65 1.44
N GLN A 47 2.34 13.96 0.50
CA GLN A 47 1.79 12.96 -0.40
C GLN A 47 2.69 12.84 -1.63
N VAL A 48 3.18 11.63 -1.89
CA VAL A 48 4.05 11.31 -3.03
C VAL A 48 3.33 10.33 -3.97
N ALA A 49 3.69 10.37 -5.24
CA ALA A 49 3.18 9.45 -6.23
C ALA A 49 3.88 8.09 -6.14
N THR A 50 3.10 7.02 -6.12
CA THR A 50 3.59 5.65 -6.24
C THR A 50 2.90 4.93 -7.39
N SER A 51 3.50 3.83 -7.82
CA SER A 51 2.95 2.96 -8.85
C SER A 51 2.87 1.53 -8.33
N TYR A 52 1.66 1.01 -8.20
CA TYR A 52 1.42 -0.36 -7.78
C TYR A 52 1.44 -1.29 -8.99
N ILE A 53 2.30 -2.31 -8.96
CA ILE A 53 2.37 -3.34 -10.00
C ILE A 53 1.27 -4.36 -9.75
N SER A 54 0.36 -4.46 -10.69
CA SER A 54 -0.74 -5.43 -10.70
C SER A 54 -0.71 -6.30 -11.95
N GLY A 55 -1.29 -7.49 -11.87
CA GLY A 55 -1.49 -8.38 -13.01
C GLY A 55 -0.21 -8.84 -13.71
N ALA A 56 0.95 -8.79 -13.03
CA ALA A 56 2.23 -9.20 -13.62
C ALA A 56 2.20 -10.68 -14.02
N CYS A 57 2.28 -10.96 -15.31
CA CYS A 57 2.22 -12.30 -15.86
C CYS A 57 3.17 -12.47 -17.05
N THR A 58 3.60 -13.73 -17.25
CA THR A 58 4.40 -14.15 -18.42
C THR A 58 3.83 -15.45 -18.95
N HIS A 59 3.66 -15.51 -20.28
CA HIS A 59 3.19 -16.71 -20.96
C HIS A 59 4.06 -17.93 -20.57
N PRO A 60 3.48 -19.10 -20.30
CA PRO A 60 4.21 -20.28 -19.82
C PRO A 60 5.47 -20.61 -20.61
N ASP A 61 5.40 -20.57 -21.94
CA ASP A 61 6.51 -20.93 -22.83
C ASP A 61 7.68 -19.92 -22.79
N PHE A 62 7.47 -18.74 -22.22
CA PHE A 62 8.48 -17.69 -22.11
C PHE A 62 8.96 -17.45 -20.67
N ARG A 63 8.52 -18.29 -19.71
CA ARG A 63 8.98 -18.24 -18.33
C ARG A 63 10.46 -18.63 -18.23
N ASN A 64 11.11 -18.22 -17.15
CA ASN A 64 12.53 -18.49 -16.84
C ASN A 64 13.53 -17.95 -17.87
N ARG A 65 13.10 -17.06 -18.79
CA ARG A 65 13.95 -16.43 -19.80
C ARG A 65 14.25 -14.95 -19.51
N GLY A 66 13.92 -14.47 -18.30
CA GLY A 66 14.16 -13.07 -17.89
C GLY A 66 13.13 -12.05 -18.41
N VAL A 67 12.09 -12.48 -19.12
CA VAL A 67 11.09 -11.60 -19.75
C VAL A 67 10.41 -10.68 -18.74
N MET A 68 9.96 -11.21 -17.59
CA MET A 68 9.35 -10.39 -16.53
C MET A 68 10.33 -9.37 -15.94
N ARG A 69 11.60 -9.71 -15.80
CA ARG A 69 12.63 -8.74 -15.35
C ARG A 69 12.78 -7.59 -16.35
N GLN A 70 12.80 -7.91 -17.63
CA GLN A 70 12.86 -6.91 -18.70
C GLN A 70 11.62 -6.01 -18.67
N LEU A 71 10.42 -6.60 -18.51
CA LEU A 71 9.17 -5.86 -18.43
C LEU A 71 9.15 -4.90 -17.23
N LEU A 72 9.59 -5.35 -16.05
CA LEU A 72 9.71 -4.51 -14.87
C LEU A 72 10.73 -3.38 -15.06
N SER A 73 11.86 -3.64 -15.72
CA SER A 73 12.84 -2.59 -16.02
C SER A 73 12.25 -1.50 -16.94
N GLN A 74 11.44 -1.88 -17.93
CA GLN A 74 10.71 -0.94 -18.78
C GLN A 74 9.67 -0.14 -17.97
N ALA A 75 8.95 -0.79 -17.07
CA ALA A 75 8.01 -0.13 -16.18
C ALA A 75 8.70 0.91 -15.29
N PHE A 76 9.83 0.56 -14.66
CA PHE A 76 10.61 1.50 -13.84
C PHE A 76 11.12 2.70 -14.65
N ALA A 77 11.61 2.44 -15.87
CA ALA A 77 12.05 3.50 -16.77
C ALA A 77 10.91 4.47 -17.15
N ARG A 78 9.67 3.97 -17.27
CA ARG A 78 8.46 4.80 -17.48
C ARG A 78 8.03 5.55 -16.22
N MET A 79 8.20 4.97 -15.04
CA MET A 79 7.85 5.60 -13.75
C MET A 79 8.72 6.83 -13.47
N LEU A 80 10.01 6.78 -13.79
CA LEU A 80 10.97 7.81 -13.43
C LEU A 80 10.60 9.22 -13.96
N PRO A 81 10.36 9.44 -15.27
CA PRO A 81 9.98 10.76 -15.80
C PRO A 81 8.59 11.21 -15.34
N ASN A 82 7.75 10.29 -14.86
CA ASN A 82 6.41 10.60 -14.33
C ASN A 82 6.42 10.98 -12.84
N GLY A 83 7.59 11.22 -12.24
CA GLY A 83 7.70 11.67 -10.85
C GLY A 83 7.29 10.62 -9.80
N ILE A 84 7.34 9.34 -10.15
CA ILE A 84 7.03 8.25 -9.22
C ILE A 84 8.20 8.06 -8.25
N PHE A 85 7.91 8.13 -6.95
CA PHE A 85 8.89 7.93 -5.88
C PHE A 85 9.16 6.44 -5.62
N PHE A 86 8.09 5.66 -5.55
CA PHE A 86 8.15 4.24 -5.23
C PHE A 86 7.30 3.41 -6.17
N SER A 87 7.79 2.23 -6.52
CA SER A 87 6.96 1.15 -7.03
C SER A 87 6.60 0.21 -5.89
N THR A 88 5.34 -0.22 -5.84
CA THR A 88 4.81 -1.09 -4.78
C THR A 88 4.12 -2.31 -5.38
N LEU A 89 4.03 -3.41 -4.64
CA LEU A 89 3.29 -4.60 -5.03
C LEU A 89 2.99 -5.49 -3.81
N ILE A 90 2.03 -6.39 -3.98
CA ILE A 90 1.77 -7.48 -3.05
C ILE A 90 2.07 -8.79 -3.79
N PRO A 91 3.07 -9.57 -3.34
CA PRO A 91 3.37 -10.86 -3.94
C PRO A 91 2.22 -11.85 -3.77
N ALA A 92 1.76 -12.46 -4.86
CA ALA A 92 0.65 -13.41 -4.84
C ALA A 92 1.00 -14.72 -4.11
N ASN A 93 2.29 -15.03 -3.96
CA ASN A 93 2.79 -16.23 -3.28
C ASN A 93 4.07 -15.91 -2.49
N PRO A 94 4.35 -16.61 -1.39
CA PRO A 94 5.52 -16.35 -0.54
C PRO A 94 6.87 -16.38 -1.28
N TRP A 95 7.06 -17.30 -2.22
CA TRP A 95 8.32 -17.41 -2.98
C TRP A 95 8.59 -16.19 -3.89
N LEU A 96 7.57 -15.40 -4.22
CA LEU A 96 7.72 -14.18 -5.02
C LEU A 96 8.42 -13.05 -4.25
N PHE A 97 8.45 -13.07 -2.92
CA PHE A 97 9.24 -12.10 -2.15
C PHE A 97 10.71 -12.15 -2.54
N ASP A 98 11.30 -13.34 -2.61
CA ASP A 98 12.69 -13.53 -3.04
C ASP A 98 12.90 -13.14 -4.50
N TYR A 99 11.93 -13.43 -5.34
CA TYR A 99 11.98 -13.05 -6.74
C TYR A 99 12.05 -11.53 -6.91
N TYR A 100 11.12 -10.79 -6.27
CA TYR A 100 11.08 -9.33 -6.37
C TYR A 100 12.24 -8.66 -5.62
N ALA A 101 12.75 -9.24 -4.55
CA ALA A 101 13.94 -8.74 -3.87
C ALA A 101 15.16 -8.68 -4.81
N ARG A 102 15.34 -9.67 -5.69
CA ARG A 102 16.42 -9.67 -6.70
C ARG A 102 16.26 -8.58 -7.77
N ILE A 103 15.08 -7.95 -7.83
CA ILE A 103 14.74 -6.87 -8.76
C ILE A 103 14.70 -5.50 -8.04
N GLY A 104 15.12 -5.46 -6.78
CA GLY A 104 15.28 -4.23 -6.03
C GLY A 104 14.12 -3.89 -5.07
N TYR A 105 13.14 -4.76 -4.89
CA TYR A 105 12.08 -4.56 -3.90
C TYR A 105 12.49 -5.01 -2.50
N ALA A 106 12.00 -4.32 -1.49
CA ALA A 106 12.14 -4.65 -0.08
C ALA A 106 10.78 -5.00 0.55
N PRO A 107 10.66 -6.02 1.42
CA PRO A 107 9.42 -6.42 2.07
C PRO A 107 9.10 -5.51 3.25
N VAL A 108 8.74 -4.27 2.97
CA VAL A 108 8.57 -3.22 3.98
C VAL A 108 7.14 -3.07 4.49
N PHE A 109 6.13 -3.44 3.70
CA PHE A 109 4.74 -3.38 4.15
C PHE A 109 4.39 -4.63 4.95
N GLN A 110 4.03 -4.39 6.20
CA GLN A 110 3.64 -5.44 7.14
C GLN A 110 2.32 -5.05 7.80
N TYR A 111 1.68 -6.01 8.43
CA TYR A 111 0.51 -5.80 9.28
C TYR A 111 0.59 -6.67 10.52
N SER A 112 -0.10 -6.23 11.55
CA SER A 112 -0.37 -7.01 12.76
C SER A 112 -1.85 -7.34 12.85
N THR A 113 -2.19 -8.35 13.63
CA THR A 113 -3.58 -8.72 13.90
C THR A 113 -3.90 -8.56 15.38
N LYS A 114 -5.14 -8.15 15.65
CA LYS A 114 -5.73 -8.12 16.99
C LYS A 114 -7.04 -8.89 16.98
N GLU A 115 -7.15 -9.89 17.82
CA GLU A 115 -8.42 -10.51 18.07
C GLU A 115 -9.26 -9.59 18.96
N ILE A 116 -10.49 -9.34 18.55
CA ILE A 116 -11.48 -8.58 19.31
C ILE A 116 -12.56 -9.57 19.75
N ILE A 117 -12.68 -9.75 21.05
CA ILE A 117 -13.82 -10.44 21.67
C ILE A 117 -14.80 -9.34 22.04
N LEU A 118 -15.99 -9.39 21.45
CA LEU A 118 -17.00 -8.37 21.64
C LEU A 118 -17.76 -8.64 22.95
N PRO A 119 -17.53 -7.86 24.02
CA PRO A 119 -18.37 -7.91 25.21
C PRO A 119 -19.78 -7.36 24.87
N GLU A 120 -20.67 -7.41 25.85
CA GLU A 120 -21.91 -6.67 25.74
C GLU A 120 -21.64 -5.18 25.94
N PHE A 121 -21.28 -4.50 24.85
CA PHE A 121 -21.18 -3.05 24.86
C PHE A 121 -22.57 -2.42 24.87
N ILE A 122 -22.73 -1.40 25.67
CA ILE A 122 -23.89 -0.51 25.57
C ILE A 122 -23.46 0.63 24.65
N PRO A 123 -24.04 0.75 23.45
CA PRO A 123 -23.68 1.85 22.54
C PRO A 123 -24.08 3.19 23.16
N SER A 124 -23.29 4.21 22.89
CA SER A 124 -23.66 5.58 23.26
C SER A 124 -24.92 6.01 22.52
N LYS A 125 -25.87 6.62 23.22
CA LYS A 125 -27.11 7.15 22.63
C LYS A 125 -26.86 8.36 21.72
N GLU A 126 -25.74 9.01 21.87
CA GLU A 126 -25.34 10.18 21.09
C GLU A 126 -24.70 9.82 19.73
N ILE A 127 -24.20 8.59 19.63
CA ILE A 127 -23.56 8.08 18.41
C ILE A 127 -24.59 7.33 17.57
N LYS A 128 -24.86 7.85 16.37
CA LYS A 128 -25.64 7.15 15.35
C LYS A 128 -24.70 6.34 14.45
N VAL A 129 -25.06 5.10 14.17
CA VAL A 129 -24.29 4.23 13.27
C VAL A 129 -25.16 3.83 12.08
N ASP A 130 -24.68 4.15 10.90
CA ASP A 130 -25.31 3.83 9.62
C ASP A 130 -24.48 2.84 8.82
N ILE A 131 -25.14 1.97 8.05
CA ILE A 131 -24.51 1.16 7.00
C ILE A 131 -24.49 2.00 5.73
N VAL A 132 -23.31 2.11 5.11
CA VAL A 132 -23.13 2.82 3.85
C VAL A 132 -22.83 1.82 2.75
N SER A 133 -23.70 1.74 1.74
CA SER A 133 -23.62 0.81 0.61
C SER A 133 -23.18 1.46 -0.70
N GLU A 134 -23.13 2.79 -0.74
CA GLU A 134 -22.79 3.57 -1.93
C GLU A 134 -21.68 4.58 -1.60
N TYR A 135 -20.99 5.04 -2.64
CA TYR A 135 -20.00 6.11 -2.51
C TYR A 135 -20.58 7.35 -1.83
N LYS A 136 -19.86 7.88 -0.87
CA LYS A 136 -20.12 9.17 -0.23
C LYS A 136 -18.83 9.94 -0.04
N GLU A 137 -18.78 11.15 -0.57
CA GLU A 137 -17.60 12.02 -0.51
C GLU A 137 -17.12 12.27 0.93
N GLU A 138 -18.03 12.46 1.87
CA GLU A 138 -17.70 12.68 3.28
C GLU A 138 -16.97 11.48 3.91
N VAL A 139 -17.34 10.24 3.51
CA VAL A 139 -16.75 9.01 4.02
C VAL A 139 -15.37 8.78 3.39
N TYR A 140 -15.26 9.03 2.08
CA TYR A 140 -13.99 9.00 1.36
C TYR A 140 -12.98 10.00 1.95
N SER A 141 -13.41 11.25 2.15
CA SER A 141 -12.56 12.31 2.72
C SER A 141 -12.10 11.96 4.14
N TYR A 142 -12.99 11.39 4.98
CA TYR A 142 -12.64 10.93 6.32
C TYR A 142 -11.60 9.79 6.27
N LEU A 143 -11.82 8.77 5.43
CA LEU A 143 -10.88 7.66 5.26
C LEU A 143 -9.49 8.16 4.88
N ASN A 144 -9.40 8.96 3.82
CA ASN A 144 -8.11 9.46 3.33
C ASN A 144 -7.40 10.39 4.32
N LYS A 145 -8.15 11.24 5.02
CA LYS A 145 -7.60 12.06 6.10
C LYS A 145 -6.94 11.18 7.15
N LYS A 146 -7.63 10.13 7.61
CA LYS A 146 -7.11 9.19 8.61
C LYS A 146 -5.90 8.37 8.12
N LEU A 147 -5.90 7.97 6.86
CA LEU A 147 -4.75 7.28 6.27
C LEU A 147 -3.55 8.24 6.13
N ALA A 148 -3.78 9.51 5.83
CA ALA A 148 -2.74 10.53 5.71
C ALA A 148 -2.08 10.90 7.04
N GLU A 149 -2.76 10.69 8.18
CA GLU A 149 -2.17 10.87 9.52
C GLU A 149 -1.07 9.83 9.82
N ARG A 150 -1.01 8.72 9.07
CA ARG A 150 0.03 7.69 9.21
C ARG A 150 1.33 8.15 8.52
N PRO A 151 2.51 7.96 9.13
CA PRO A 151 3.79 8.46 8.60
C PRO A 151 4.15 7.97 7.20
N CYS A 152 3.76 6.72 6.88
CA CYS A 152 3.98 6.10 5.58
C CYS A 152 2.81 5.14 5.28
N CYS A 153 1.89 5.57 4.43
CA CYS A 153 0.67 4.80 4.16
C CYS A 153 0.19 5.01 2.73
N ILE A 154 -0.16 3.92 2.05
CA ILE A 154 -0.87 4.01 0.77
C ILE A 154 -2.23 4.65 1.02
N GLN A 155 -2.59 5.61 0.18
CA GLN A 155 -3.87 6.29 0.16
C GLN A 155 -4.66 5.88 -1.07
N HIS A 156 -5.92 6.24 -1.11
CA HIS A 156 -6.82 5.89 -2.20
C HIS A 156 -7.31 7.15 -2.92
N THR A 157 -7.48 7.04 -4.23
CA THR A 157 -8.20 8.06 -5.01
C THR A 157 -9.71 7.86 -4.86
N THR A 158 -10.49 8.80 -5.40
CA THR A 158 -11.95 8.67 -5.48
C THR A 158 -12.35 7.40 -6.21
N GLU A 159 -11.70 7.14 -7.35
CA GLU A 159 -11.94 5.95 -8.17
C GLU A 159 -11.55 4.66 -7.41
N ASP A 160 -10.49 4.71 -6.61
CA ASP A 160 -10.12 3.56 -5.76
C ASP A 160 -11.20 3.27 -4.73
N PHE A 161 -11.76 4.31 -4.12
CA PHE A 161 -12.80 4.13 -3.11
C PHE A 161 -14.12 3.62 -3.72
N GLU A 162 -14.48 4.07 -4.93
CA GLU A 162 -15.62 3.51 -5.67
C GLU A 162 -15.44 2.00 -5.93
N VAL A 163 -14.23 1.58 -6.30
CA VAL A 163 -13.92 0.14 -6.49
C VAL A 163 -13.94 -0.62 -5.18
N ILE A 164 -13.47 -0.03 -4.07
CA ILE A 164 -13.58 -0.62 -2.72
C ILE A 164 -15.07 -0.82 -2.36
N MET A 165 -15.93 0.17 -2.61
CA MET A 165 -17.36 0.06 -2.35
C MET A 165 -18.01 -1.04 -3.18
N ALA A 166 -17.65 -1.15 -4.46
CA ALA A 166 -18.13 -2.22 -5.33
C ALA A 166 -17.66 -3.60 -4.86
N ASP A 167 -16.40 -3.73 -4.42
CA ASP A 167 -15.86 -4.99 -3.85
C ASP A 167 -16.57 -5.37 -2.55
N LEU A 168 -16.87 -4.41 -1.67
CA LEU A 168 -17.67 -4.65 -0.46
C LEU A 168 -19.05 -5.22 -0.80
N ALA A 169 -19.74 -4.64 -1.77
CA ALA A 169 -21.06 -5.11 -2.20
C ALA A 169 -21.03 -6.56 -2.74
N ILE A 170 -19.99 -6.92 -3.51
CA ILE A 170 -19.82 -8.25 -4.09
C ILE A 170 -19.39 -9.29 -3.05
N SER A 171 -18.57 -8.90 -2.08
CA SER A 171 -17.99 -9.80 -1.08
C SER A 171 -18.78 -9.90 0.22
N ASN A 172 -20.02 -9.39 0.24
CA ASN A 172 -20.82 -9.25 1.45
C ASN A 172 -20.05 -8.52 2.57
N GLY A 173 -19.22 -7.56 2.17
CA GLY A 173 -18.53 -6.67 3.10
C GLY A 173 -19.46 -5.58 3.61
N ILE A 174 -19.02 -4.88 4.64
CA ILE A 174 -19.83 -3.87 5.32
C ILE A 174 -18.96 -2.64 5.56
N LEU A 175 -19.50 -1.46 5.25
CA LEU A 175 -18.97 -0.19 5.71
C LEU A 175 -19.96 0.41 6.71
N LEU A 176 -19.52 0.54 7.97
CA LEU A 176 -20.26 1.26 9.02
C LEU A 176 -19.65 2.65 9.23
N VAL A 177 -20.52 3.63 9.46
CA VAL A 177 -20.14 5.01 9.76
C VAL A 177 -20.80 5.43 11.05
N ALA A 178 -20.01 5.80 12.06
CA ALA A 178 -20.46 6.38 13.31
C ALA A 178 -20.45 7.91 13.21
N LYS A 179 -21.57 8.55 13.57
CA LYS A 179 -21.73 10.02 13.56
C LYS A 179 -22.08 10.54 14.94
N LEU A 180 -21.44 11.62 15.34
CA LEU A 180 -21.75 12.43 16.50
C LEU A 180 -22.15 13.81 16.01
N ASN A 181 -23.34 14.30 16.36
CA ASN A 181 -23.87 15.60 15.88
C ASN A 181 -23.81 15.78 14.35
N ASN A 182 -24.09 14.73 13.59
CA ASN A 182 -24.01 14.63 12.14
C ASN A 182 -22.59 14.68 11.54
N GLU A 183 -21.53 14.76 12.34
CA GLU A 183 -20.15 14.66 11.88
C GLU A 183 -19.62 13.23 12.01
N ILE A 184 -18.82 12.77 11.05
CA ILE A 184 -18.22 11.44 11.10
C ILE A 184 -17.22 11.38 12.26
N ASN A 185 -17.47 10.47 13.21
CA ASN A 185 -16.64 10.22 14.38
C ASN A 185 -15.91 8.87 14.31
N GLY A 186 -16.24 8.06 13.32
CA GLY A 186 -15.51 6.82 13.02
C GLY A 186 -16.13 6.04 11.88
N ILE A 187 -15.31 5.16 11.30
CA ILE A 187 -15.71 4.19 10.27
C ILE A 187 -15.14 2.82 10.56
N ALA A 188 -15.85 1.77 10.12
CA ALA A 188 -15.37 0.40 10.11
C ALA A 188 -15.60 -0.24 8.75
N ILE A 189 -14.54 -0.75 8.12
CA ILE A 189 -14.59 -1.49 6.85
C ILE A 189 -14.29 -2.95 7.14
N VAL A 190 -15.24 -3.82 6.85
CA VAL A 190 -15.28 -5.18 7.32
C VAL A 190 -15.60 -6.13 6.18
N TYR A 191 -14.88 -7.26 6.15
CA TYR A 191 -15.14 -8.35 5.23
C TYR A 191 -15.48 -9.63 5.99
N LYS A 192 -16.53 -10.29 5.56
CA LYS A 192 -16.89 -11.62 6.04
C LYS A 192 -16.21 -12.67 5.17
N ARG A 193 -15.34 -13.49 5.75
CA ARG A 193 -14.66 -14.60 5.08
C ARG A 193 -15.01 -15.90 5.79
N ASP A 194 -15.82 -16.72 5.15
CA ASP A 194 -16.33 -17.99 5.70
C ASP A 194 -16.95 -17.78 7.10
N GLU A 195 -16.38 -18.36 8.14
CA GLU A 195 -16.86 -18.21 9.53
C GLU A 195 -16.18 -17.06 10.29
N SER A 196 -15.26 -16.33 9.66
CA SER A 196 -14.50 -15.24 10.28
C SER A 196 -14.91 -13.87 9.77
N VAL A 197 -14.89 -12.89 10.66
CA VAL A 197 -15.10 -11.48 10.35
C VAL A 197 -13.79 -10.75 10.51
N ILE A 198 -13.34 -10.10 9.43
CA ILE A 198 -12.09 -9.34 9.39
C ILE A 198 -12.40 -7.86 9.27
N ILE A 199 -11.97 -7.10 10.25
CA ILE A 199 -12.02 -5.63 10.23
C ILE A 199 -10.74 -5.15 9.55
N ASN A 200 -10.86 -4.70 8.30
CA ASN A 200 -9.72 -4.21 7.52
C ASN A 200 -9.28 -2.82 7.96
N GLU A 201 -10.24 -1.95 8.29
CA GLU A 201 -9.97 -0.65 8.90
C GLU A 201 -11.02 -0.36 9.98
N LEU A 202 -10.55 0.14 11.11
CA LEU A 202 -11.35 0.69 12.20
C LEU A 202 -10.70 2.01 12.59
N LEU A 203 -11.27 3.09 12.11
CA LEU A 203 -10.76 4.45 12.26
C LEU A 203 -11.76 5.25 13.08
N VAL A 204 -11.36 5.74 14.24
CA VAL A 204 -12.28 6.39 15.20
C VAL A 204 -11.62 7.60 15.85
N GLU A 205 -12.43 8.58 16.22
CA GLU A 205 -12.01 9.74 17.02
C GLU A 205 -12.15 9.45 18.52
N THR A 206 -13.15 8.66 18.90
CA THR A 206 -13.49 8.42 20.31
C THR A 206 -13.73 6.92 20.60
N LYS A 207 -13.56 6.53 21.86
CA LYS A 207 -13.90 5.17 22.31
C LYS A 207 -15.39 4.86 22.19
N ASP A 208 -16.25 5.86 22.32
CA ASP A 208 -17.69 5.69 22.19
C ASP A 208 -18.08 5.36 20.75
N ALA A 209 -17.41 5.97 19.78
CA ALA A 209 -17.56 5.60 18.36
C ALA A 209 -17.07 4.18 18.10
N GLU A 210 -15.90 3.79 18.64
CA GLU A 210 -15.38 2.42 18.55
C GLU A 210 -16.38 1.40 19.12
N HIS A 211 -16.87 1.62 20.34
CA HIS A 211 -17.82 0.74 20.99
C HIS A 211 -19.14 0.64 20.20
N SER A 212 -19.64 1.77 19.70
CA SER A 212 -20.88 1.80 18.91
C SER A 212 -20.72 1.06 17.59
N LEU A 213 -19.59 1.23 16.87
CA LEU A 213 -19.30 0.49 15.65
C LEU A 213 -19.20 -1.02 15.90
N LEU A 214 -18.47 -1.43 16.94
CA LEU A 214 -18.30 -2.83 17.29
C LEU A 214 -19.63 -3.47 17.74
N PHE A 215 -20.48 -2.75 18.47
CA PHE A 215 -21.82 -3.22 18.84
C PHE A 215 -22.66 -3.48 17.58
N HIS A 216 -22.72 -2.55 16.64
CA HIS A 216 -23.49 -2.71 15.41
C HIS A 216 -22.92 -3.82 14.51
N LEU A 217 -21.58 -3.99 14.47
CA LEU A 217 -20.96 -5.13 13.80
C LEU A 217 -21.41 -6.46 14.39
N LYS A 218 -21.46 -6.59 15.73
CA LYS A 218 -21.96 -7.78 16.40
C LYS A 218 -23.41 -8.07 16.02
N GLN A 219 -24.27 -7.05 16.07
CA GLN A 219 -25.70 -7.20 15.71
C GLN A 219 -25.86 -7.64 14.24
N HIS A 220 -25.07 -7.08 13.34
CA HIS A 220 -25.21 -7.36 11.91
C HIS A 220 -24.60 -8.70 11.48
N THR A 221 -23.49 -9.10 12.08
CA THR A 221 -22.75 -10.32 11.70
C THR A 221 -23.14 -11.55 12.54
N GLY A 222 -23.70 -11.34 13.73
CA GLY A 222 -23.94 -12.40 14.72
C GLY A 222 -22.66 -12.95 15.35
N CYS A 223 -21.50 -12.41 15.04
CA CYS A 223 -20.20 -12.91 15.51
C CYS A 223 -19.77 -12.19 16.79
N ASN A 224 -19.31 -12.96 17.79
CA ASN A 224 -18.72 -12.41 19.02
C ASN A 224 -17.19 -12.25 18.94
N ARG A 225 -16.58 -12.76 17.91
CA ARG A 225 -15.12 -12.80 17.69
C ARG A 225 -14.79 -12.26 16.33
N MET A 226 -13.88 -11.29 16.26
CA MET A 226 -13.43 -10.66 15.03
C MET A 226 -11.92 -10.50 15.02
N ILE A 227 -11.32 -10.42 13.84
CA ILE A 227 -9.90 -10.14 13.66
C ILE A 227 -9.78 -8.75 13.07
N GLN A 228 -9.12 -7.84 13.79
CA GLN A 228 -8.77 -6.52 13.26
C GLN A 228 -7.37 -6.55 12.66
N LEU A 229 -7.22 -6.04 11.44
CA LEU A 229 -5.93 -5.73 10.85
C LEU A 229 -5.45 -4.37 11.36
N LEU A 230 -4.18 -4.28 11.67
CA LEU A 230 -3.54 -3.09 12.25
C LEU A 230 -2.25 -2.78 11.48
N PRO A 231 -1.81 -1.52 11.44
CA PRO A 231 -0.44 -1.22 11.10
C PRO A 231 0.57 -2.03 11.92
N PRO A 232 1.81 -2.20 11.44
CA PRO A 232 2.82 -2.98 12.14
C PRO A 232 2.97 -2.53 13.60
N ASP A 233 2.82 -3.45 14.54
CA ASP A 233 2.98 -3.24 15.98
C ASP A 233 4.07 -4.17 16.52
N LYS A 234 5.16 -3.60 17.05
CA LYS A 234 6.28 -4.38 17.63
C LYS A 234 5.89 -5.28 18.80
N LYS A 235 4.74 -5.01 19.43
CA LYS A 235 4.20 -5.81 20.55
C LYS A 235 3.39 -7.02 20.06
N ARG A 236 3.21 -7.19 18.76
CA ARG A 236 2.40 -8.23 18.13
C ARG A 236 3.18 -8.93 17.04
N PRO A 237 2.82 -10.18 16.71
CA PRO A 237 3.36 -10.82 15.50
C PRO A 237 3.06 -9.97 14.28
N GLN A 238 4.10 -9.75 13.47
CA GLN A 238 3.99 -9.02 12.23
C GLN A 238 4.01 -10.00 11.06
N GLN A 239 3.18 -9.75 10.08
CA GLN A 239 3.08 -10.56 8.86
C GLN A 239 3.45 -9.70 7.66
N ALA A 240 4.28 -10.26 6.77
CA ALA A 240 4.62 -9.61 5.51
C ALA A 240 3.37 -9.53 4.61
N LEU A 241 3.14 -8.35 4.04
CA LEU A 241 2.04 -8.10 3.11
C LEU A 241 2.56 -7.73 1.73
N GLY A 242 3.35 -6.68 1.65
CA GLY A 242 3.77 -6.12 0.38
C GLY A 242 5.20 -5.61 0.39
N MET A 243 5.63 -5.21 -0.80
CA MET A 243 6.99 -4.76 -1.06
C MET A 243 6.98 -3.38 -1.71
N ALA A 244 8.04 -2.62 -1.45
CA ALA A 244 8.32 -1.37 -2.15
C ALA A 244 9.71 -1.39 -2.76
N ARG A 245 9.89 -0.55 -3.80
CA ARG A 245 11.15 -0.25 -4.44
C ARG A 245 11.25 1.26 -4.68
N ILE A 246 12.38 1.86 -4.34
CA ILE A 246 12.69 3.24 -4.71
C ILE A 246 12.89 3.31 -6.24
N ILE A 247 12.18 4.25 -6.88
CA ILE A 247 12.32 4.55 -8.31
C ILE A 247 13.25 5.74 -8.52
N ASN A 248 13.11 6.80 -7.73
CA ASN A 248 13.95 7.98 -7.78
C ASN A 248 14.66 8.20 -6.44
N ALA A 249 15.88 7.68 -6.32
CA ALA A 249 16.64 7.75 -5.08
C ALA A 249 16.94 9.20 -4.66
N LYS A 250 17.22 10.09 -5.63
CA LYS A 250 17.53 11.48 -5.34
C LYS A 250 16.38 12.21 -4.68
N GLU A 251 15.17 12.12 -5.25
CA GLU A 251 13.98 12.78 -4.73
C GLU A 251 13.57 12.19 -3.36
N VAL A 252 13.64 10.86 -3.23
CA VAL A 252 13.34 10.18 -1.96
C VAL A 252 14.30 10.64 -0.87
N LEU A 253 15.61 10.64 -1.13
CA LEU A 253 16.61 11.03 -0.14
C LEU A 253 16.60 12.52 0.18
N GLN A 254 16.27 13.39 -0.79
CA GLN A 254 16.06 14.82 -0.52
C GLN A 254 14.92 15.05 0.47
N LEU A 255 13.78 14.40 0.22
CA LEU A 255 12.61 14.54 1.10
C LEU A 255 12.87 13.92 2.47
N TYR A 256 13.52 12.76 2.51
CA TYR A 256 13.91 12.09 3.74
C TYR A 256 14.85 12.95 4.60
N ALA A 257 15.94 13.46 4.01
CA ALA A 257 16.89 14.31 4.70
C ALA A 257 16.24 15.58 5.28
N ALA A 258 15.35 16.23 4.51
CA ALA A 258 14.63 17.43 4.96
C ALA A 258 13.72 17.14 6.17
N THR A 259 13.20 15.92 6.27
CA THR A 259 12.30 15.50 7.36
C THR A 259 13.07 15.03 8.59
N PHE A 260 14.23 14.39 8.38
CA PHE A 260 15.09 13.84 9.43
C PHE A 260 16.49 14.45 9.36
N PRO A 261 16.66 15.74 9.72
CA PRO A 261 17.91 16.47 9.56
C PRO A 261 19.07 15.90 10.39
N GLU A 262 18.76 15.17 11.47
CA GLU A 262 19.74 14.52 12.35
C GLU A 262 20.21 13.14 11.87
N ASP A 263 19.53 12.56 10.87
CA ASP A 263 19.92 11.25 10.29
C ASP A 263 20.93 11.46 9.16
N GLU A 264 22.17 11.77 9.55
CA GLU A 264 23.27 12.02 8.62
C GLU A 264 23.85 10.71 8.07
N MET A 265 24.01 10.61 6.75
CA MET A 265 24.50 9.42 6.09
C MET A 265 25.38 9.77 4.88
N GLN A 266 26.42 8.97 4.67
CA GLN A 266 27.21 8.95 3.43
C GLN A 266 27.04 7.56 2.81
N ILE A 267 26.36 7.48 1.69
CA ILE A 267 25.97 6.21 1.08
C ILE A 267 26.43 6.12 -0.38
N GLU A 268 26.94 4.94 -0.74
CA GLU A 268 27.14 4.52 -2.13
C GLU A 268 25.97 3.61 -2.52
N VAL A 269 25.15 4.06 -3.47
CA VAL A 269 23.96 3.32 -3.91
C VAL A 269 24.25 2.59 -5.20
N SER A 270 23.84 1.32 -5.28
CA SER A 270 23.87 0.51 -6.48
C SER A 270 22.48 0.01 -6.87
N ASP A 271 22.09 0.22 -8.13
CA ASP A 271 20.83 -0.24 -8.70
C ASP A 271 21.08 -0.89 -10.06
N LYS A 272 20.82 -2.19 -10.14
CA LYS A 272 21.02 -2.97 -11.38
C LYS A 272 19.94 -2.73 -12.44
N GLN A 273 18.80 -2.14 -12.06
CA GLN A 273 17.65 -1.94 -12.95
C GLN A 273 17.55 -0.48 -13.44
N LEU A 274 17.89 0.48 -12.58
CA LEU A 274 17.86 1.91 -12.88
C LEU A 274 19.22 2.54 -12.53
N SER A 275 20.11 2.58 -13.51
CA SER A 275 21.46 3.12 -13.32
C SER A 275 21.50 4.58 -12.88
N VAL A 276 20.44 5.34 -13.10
CA VAL A 276 20.29 6.73 -12.63
C VAL A 276 20.34 6.88 -11.12
N ASN A 277 20.03 5.80 -10.39
CA ASN A 277 20.12 5.76 -8.92
C ASN A 277 21.54 5.48 -8.41
N ASN A 278 22.45 5.02 -9.28
CA ASN A 278 23.84 4.72 -8.91
C ASN A 278 24.61 6.01 -8.61
N GLY A 279 25.38 5.98 -7.55
CA GLY A 279 26.24 7.09 -7.15
C GLY A 279 26.32 7.29 -5.66
N TYR A 280 26.82 8.44 -5.26
CA TYR A 280 27.10 8.80 -3.87
C TYR A 280 26.11 9.84 -3.39
N TYR A 281 25.53 9.58 -2.23
CA TYR A 281 24.54 10.46 -1.59
C TYR A 281 25.05 10.86 -0.22
N TYR A 282 25.00 12.15 0.08
CA TYR A 282 25.49 12.76 1.30
C TYR A 282 24.32 13.48 1.98
N LEU A 283 23.78 12.88 3.03
CA LEU A 283 22.72 13.45 3.83
C LEU A 283 23.37 14.16 5.03
N CYS A 284 23.17 15.45 5.13
CA CYS A 284 23.71 16.26 6.22
C CYS A 284 22.83 17.49 6.46
N LYS A 285 22.48 17.74 7.71
CA LYS A 285 21.72 18.93 8.18
C LYS A 285 20.47 19.19 7.32
N GLY A 286 19.69 18.18 7.07
CA GLY A 286 18.43 18.28 6.33
C GLY A 286 18.56 18.42 4.81
N LYS A 287 19.73 18.24 4.25
CA LYS A 287 20.01 18.32 2.80
C LYS A 287 20.57 17.01 2.28
N CYS A 288 20.27 16.69 1.04
CA CYS A 288 20.87 15.57 0.32
C CYS A 288 21.62 16.10 -0.90
N MET A 289 22.91 15.83 -0.96
CA MET A 289 23.74 16.08 -2.13
C MET A 289 23.99 14.76 -2.86
N TYR A 290 23.93 14.78 -4.18
CA TYR A 290 24.26 13.66 -5.05
C TYR A 290 25.54 13.94 -5.82
N SER A 291 26.41 12.93 -5.99
CA SER A 291 27.61 12.97 -6.81
C SER A 291 27.81 11.66 -7.55
N THR A 292 28.33 11.73 -8.76
CA THR A 292 28.84 10.56 -9.51
C THR A 292 30.25 10.17 -9.06
N GLU A 293 30.97 11.10 -8.42
CA GLU A 293 32.31 10.88 -7.91
C GLU A 293 32.27 10.75 -6.38
N ARG A 294 33.11 9.87 -5.86
CA ARG A 294 33.26 9.63 -4.45
C ARG A 294 33.99 10.79 -3.78
N LEU A 295 33.36 11.43 -2.82
CA LEU A 295 34.02 12.39 -1.92
C LEU A 295 34.77 11.65 -0.81
N PRO A 296 35.78 12.30 -0.19
CA PRO A 296 36.52 11.71 0.94
C PRO A 296 35.58 11.33 2.10
N GLY A 297 35.89 10.23 2.77
CA GLY A 297 35.15 9.74 3.94
C GLY A 297 34.71 8.28 3.80
N ALA A 298 34.15 7.74 4.87
CA ALA A 298 33.60 6.41 4.89
C ALA A 298 32.18 6.43 4.30
N HIS A 299 31.91 5.46 3.41
CA HIS A 299 30.60 5.32 2.78
C HIS A 299 30.01 3.96 3.13
N ILE A 300 28.71 3.96 3.45
CA ILE A 300 27.94 2.73 3.60
C ILE A 300 27.50 2.30 2.20
N GLN A 301 27.91 1.12 1.77
CA GLN A 301 27.45 0.56 0.50
C GLN A 301 26.06 -0.06 0.68
N MET A 302 25.12 0.34 -0.17
CA MET A 302 23.76 -0.19 -0.18
C MET A 302 23.31 -0.47 -1.60
N ASN A 303 22.73 -1.63 -1.84
CA ASN A 303 21.91 -1.80 -3.03
C ASN A 303 20.55 -1.12 -2.83
N ILE A 304 19.78 -0.98 -3.91
CA ILE A 304 18.50 -0.28 -3.87
C ILE A 304 17.47 -0.93 -2.94
N THR A 305 17.52 -2.26 -2.74
CA THR A 305 16.67 -3.00 -1.78
C THR A 305 17.00 -2.61 -0.35
N GLU A 306 18.29 -2.59 -0.01
CA GLU A 306 18.78 -2.19 1.31
C GLU A 306 18.45 -0.75 1.61
N LEU A 307 18.64 0.14 0.63
CA LEU A 307 18.26 1.54 0.75
C LEU A 307 16.74 1.69 0.98
N THR A 308 15.93 1.00 0.19
CA THR A 308 14.46 1.05 0.35
C THR A 308 14.04 0.61 1.77
N ASN A 309 14.65 -0.48 2.26
CA ASN A 309 14.41 -0.95 3.61
C ASN A 309 14.86 0.05 4.69
N ARG A 310 16.06 0.62 4.55
CA ARG A 310 16.63 1.62 5.48
C ARG A 310 15.75 2.87 5.61
N ILE A 311 15.17 3.32 4.50
CA ILE A 311 14.36 4.54 4.47
C ILE A 311 12.91 4.28 4.95
N LEU A 312 12.30 3.17 4.54
CA LEU A 312 10.87 2.95 4.79
C LEU A 312 10.58 2.21 6.09
N GLN A 313 11.37 1.20 6.46
CA GLN A 313 11.06 0.36 7.64
C GLN A 313 10.86 1.15 8.94
N PRO A 314 11.68 2.18 9.27
CA PRO A 314 11.49 2.97 10.50
C PRO A 314 10.16 3.74 10.53
N LEU A 315 9.55 3.99 9.37
CA LEU A 315 8.29 4.71 9.23
C LEU A 315 7.06 3.81 9.39
N ASN A 316 7.25 2.50 9.63
CA ASN A 316 6.20 1.49 9.74
C ASN A 316 5.19 1.56 8.56
N PRO A 317 5.66 1.39 7.32
CA PRO A 317 4.81 1.56 6.15
C PRO A 317 3.63 0.59 6.17
N TYR A 318 2.46 1.09 5.77
CA TYR A 318 1.23 0.34 5.78
C TYR A 318 0.45 0.50 4.47
N MET A 319 -0.19 -0.57 4.06
CA MET A 319 -1.16 -0.56 2.97
C MET A 319 -2.38 -1.38 3.36
N SER A 320 -3.56 -0.85 3.14
CA SER A 320 -4.83 -1.51 3.41
C SER A 320 -5.77 -1.35 2.23
N LEU A 321 -6.84 -2.14 2.22
CA LEU A 321 -7.89 -2.06 1.20
C LEU A 321 -7.37 -2.22 -0.24
N MET A 322 -6.21 -2.87 -0.40
CA MET A 322 -5.67 -3.20 -1.71
C MET A 322 -6.48 -4.34 -2.32
N LEU A 323 -6.99 -4.11 -3.53
CA LEU A 323 -7.76 -5.09 -4.27
C LEU A 323 -6.79 -5.96 -5.09
N ASN A 324 -6.56 -7.19 -4.63
CA ASN A 324 -5.63 -8.15 -5.22
C ASN A 324 -6.38 -9.32 -5.88
#